data_ac1c7fa17340ee11b6011c9f91f45ddb
#
_entry.id   ac1c7fa17340ee11b6011c9f91f45ddb
#
_cell.length_a   1.000
_cell.length_b   1.000
_cell.length_c   1.000
_cell.angle_alpha   90.00
_cell.angle_beta   90.00
_cell.angle_gamma   90.00
#
_symmetry.space_group_name_H-M   'P 1'
#
loop_
_entity.id
_entity.type
_entity.pdbx_description
1 polymer ?
#
loop_
_entity_poly.entity_id
_entity_poly.type
_entity_poly.pdbx_seq_one_letter_code
_entity_poly.pdbx_strand_id
1 'polypeptide(L)'
;MAPENVIEQVAGFYGEILDLKPGYRPDFSVPGYWLYSGDQPIIHLTVNNSRASGVDGYFHHVAFHGNNLSETISRLERAGITYRRNDLDVVGLAQLIVRDPAGTPVELIFTKQQNA
;
A
#
# COMPACT_ATOMS: atom_id res chain seq x y z
N MET A 1 9.62 -3.99 -6.85
CA MET A 1 10.63 -5.05 -6.63
C MET A 1 11.34 -4.81 -5.32
N ALA A 2 11.61 -5.87 -4.56
CA ALA A 2 12.20 -5.76 -3.24
C ALA A 2 12.99 -7.01 -2.88
N PRO A 3 13.95 -6.91 -1.92
CA PRO A 3 14.61 -8.09 -1.38
C PRO A 3 13.62 -9.04 -0.71
N GLU A 4 13.98 -10.31 -0.64
CA GLU A 4 13.10 -11.34 -0.12
C GLU A 4 12.68 -11.09 1.33
N ASN A 5 13.60 -10.59 2.16
CA ASN A 5 13.29 -10.31 3.55
C ASN A 5 12.33 -9.14 3.74
N VAL A 6 12.18 -8.29 2.73
CA VAL A 6 11.28 -7.13 2.79
C VAL A 6 9.92 -7.46 2.17
N ILE A 7 9.89 -8.34 1.16
CA ILE A 7 8.68 -8.58 0.39
C ILE A 7 7.54 -9.15 1.25
N GLU A 8 7.86 -9.96 2.24
CA GLU A 8 6.87 -10.46 3.18
C GLU A 8 6.27 -9.33 4.02
N GLN A 9 7.11 -8.38 4.43
CA GLN A 9 6.66 -7.22 5.19
C GLN A 9 5.78 -6.32 4.33
N VAL A 10 6.13 -6.16 3.06
CA VAL A 10 5.34 -5.36 2.12
C VAL A 10 3.97 -5.99 1.91
N ALA A 11 3.93 -7.29 1.67
CA ALA A 11 2.66 -8.00 1.50
C ALA A 11 1.80 -7.88 2.76
N GLY A 12 2.40 -8.03 3.94
CA GLY A 12 1.69 -7.90 5.21
C GLY A 12 1.13 -6.49 5.42
N PHE A 13 1.92 -5.48 5.05
CA PHE A 13 1.48 -4.09 5.15
C PHE A 13 0.20 -3.85 4.33
N TYR A 14 0.22 -4.23 3.05
CA TYR A 14 -0.94 -4.01 2.19
C TYR A 14 -2.13 -4.87 2.58
N GLY A 15 -1.88 -6.06 3.14
CA GLY A 15 -2.96 -6.88 3.69
C GLY A 15 -3.63 -6.23 4.88
N GLU A 16 -2.83 -5.67 5.79
CA GLU A 16 -3.34 -5.06 7.02
C GLU A 16 -4.07 -3.74 6.74
N ILE A 17 -3.53 -2.91 5.86
CA ILE A 17 -4.01 -1.54 5.68
C ILE A 17 -5.09 -1.46 4.60
N LEU A 18 -4.93 -2.19 3.50
CA LEU A 18 -5.84 -2.12 2.36
C LEU A 18 -6.62 -3.41 2.13
N ASP A 19 -6.44 -4.40 2.98
CA ASP A 19 -7.12 -5.70 2.88
C ASP A 19 -6.82 -6.39 1.55
N LEU A 20 -5.63 -6.22 1.01
CA LEU A 20 -5.20 -6.92 -0.19
C LEU A 20 -4.68 -8.30 0.19
N LYS A 21 -5.01 -9.29 -0.62
CA LYS A 21 -4.68 -10.68 -0.30
C LYS A 21 -3.86 -11.31 -1.41
N PRO A 22 -2.84 -12.12 -1.04
CA PRO A 22 -2.11 -12.87 -2.06
C PRO A 22 -3.06 -13.80 -2.80
N GLY A 23 -2.86 -13.92 -4.10
CA GLY A 23 -3.67 -14.79 -4.92
C GLY A 23 -2.83 -15.36 -6.06
N TYR A 24 -3.52 -15.82 -7.10
CA TYR A 24 -2.87 -16.44 -8.24
C TYR A 24 -1.79 -15.52 -8.82
N ARG A 25 -0.65 -16.10 -9.10
CA ARG A 25 0.47 -15.45 -9.77
C ARG A 25 1.06 -16.45 -10.75
N PRO A 26 1.23 -16.08 -12.03
CA PRO A 26 1.88 -16.99 -12.97
C PRO A 26 3.22 -17.46 -12.45
N ASP A 27 3.63 -18.65 -12.86
CA ASP A 27 4.88 -19.25 -12.40
C ASP A 27 6.06 -18.62 -13.13
N PHE A 28 6.50 -17.47 -12.61
CA PHE A 28 7.68 -16.79 -13.10
C PHE A 28 8.92 -17.45 -12.52
N SER A 29 10.08 -17.19 -13.15
CA SER A 29 11.34 -17.72 -12.63
C SER A 29 11.77 -17.05 -11.34
N VAL A 30 11.16 -15.92 -10.98
CA VAL A 30 11.49 -15.14 -9.79
C VAL A 30 10.32 -15.19 -8.83
N PRO A 31 10.55 -15.45 -7.53
CA PRO A 31 9.46 -15.47 -6.54
C PRO A 31 8.82 -14.10 -6.35
N GLY A 32 7.60 -14.10 -5.86
CA GLY A 32 6.90 -12.87 -5.56
C GLY A 32 5.45 -13.14 -5.20
N TYR A 33 4.68 -12.05 -5.12
CA TYR A 33 3.26 -12.11 -4.81
C TYR A 33 2.49 -11.16 -5.70
N TRP A 34 1.30 -11.56 -6.09
CA TRP A 34 0.30 -10.65 -6.62
C TRP A 34 -0.75 -10.47 -5.54
N LEU A 35 -1.00 -9.23 -5.16
CA LEU A 35 -1.95 -8.89 -4.10
C LEU A 35 -3.24 -8.40 -4.73
N TYR A 36 -4.35 -8.98 -4.29
CA TYR A 36 -5.66 -8.80 -4.91
C TYR A 36 -6.61 -7.99 -4.03
N SER A 37 -7.41 -7.17 -4.69
CA SER A 37 -8.63 -6.63 -4.12
C SER A 37 -9.77 -7.34 -4.84
N GLY A 38 -10.46 -8.26 -4.14
CA GLY A 38 -11.42 -9.14 -4.80
C GLY A 38 -10.72 -10.01 -5.86
N ASP A 39 -11.10 -9.87 -7.11
CA ASP A 39 -10.52 -10.62 -8.22
C ASP A 39 -9.55 -9.78 -9.07
N GLN A 40 -9.20 -8.58 -8.60
CA GLN A 40 -8.32 -7.68 -9.33
C GLN A 40 -6.90 -7.72 -8.73
N PRO A 41 -5.88 -8.11 -9.51
CA PRO A 41 -4.49 -8.06 -9.03
C PRO A 41 -4.00 -6.61 -9.08
N ILE A 42 -3.95 -5.98 -7.92
CA ILE A 42 -3.65 -4.54 -7.80
C ILE A 42 -2.15 -4.29 -7.71
N ILE A 43 -1.42 -5.12 -6.94
CA ILE A 43 0.00 -4.91 -6.70
C ILE A 43 0.75 -6.18 -7.07
N HIS A 44 1.82 -6.01 -7.86
CA HIS A 44 2.71 -7.09 -8.25
C HIS A 44 4.04 -6.91 -7.54
N LEU A 45 4.37 -7.82 -6.63
CA LEU A 45 5.62 -7.81 -5.89
C LEU A 45 6.56 -8.85 -6.49
N THR A 46 7.80 -8.45 -6.71
CA THR A 46 8.82 -9.33 -7.27
C THR A 46 10.06 -9.28 -6.39
N VAL A 47 10.61 -10.44 -6.06
CA VAL A 47 11.83 -10.52 -5.27
C VAL A 47 13.01 -10.03 -6.09
N ASN A 48 13.80 -9.11 -5.51
CA ASN A 48 15.04 -8.64 -6.11
C ASN A 48 16.00 -8.32 -4.96
N ASN A 49 16.87 -9.29 -4.66
CA ASN A 49 17.76 -9.18 -3.51
C ASN A 49 18.89 -8.17 -3.70
N SER A 50 19.10 -7.70 -4.93
CA SER A 50 20.15 -6.72 -5.21
C SER A 50 19.68 -5.28 -5.04
N ARG A 51 18.37 -5.06 -4.85
CA ARG A 51 17.81 -3.71 -4.71
C ARG A 51 17.74 -3.31 -3.26
N ALA A 52 18.28 -2.13 -2.92
CA ALA A 52 18.20 -1.59 -1.57
C ALA A 52 16.82 -0.98 -1.33
N SER A 53 16.32 -1.13 -0.10
CA SER A 53 15.06 -0.52 0.27
C SER A 53 15.23 1.01 0.35
N GLY A 54 14.17 1.74 0.04
CA GLY A 54 14.20 3.20 0.05
C GLY A 54 14.75 3.82 -1.22
N VAL A 55 15.15 3.02 -2.19
CA VAL A 55 15.56 3.52 -3.50
C VAL A 55 14.30 3.77 -4.32
N ASP A 56 14.11 5.02 -4.74
CA ASP A 56 12.86 5.40 -5.40
C ASP A 56 12.78 4.94 -6.85
N GLY A 57 13.90 4.76 -7.54
CA GLY A 57 13.89 4.47 -8.97
C GLY A 57 13.14 5.55 -9.72
N TYR A 58 12.18 5.15 -10.52
CA TYR A 58 11.36 6.08 -11.29
C TYR A 58 10.03 6.39 -10.62
N PHE A 59 9.70 5.73 -9.51
CA PHE A 59 8.46 5.98 -8.79
C PHE A 59 8.72 6.89 -7.61
N HIS A 60 7.97 7.99 -7.54
CA HIS A 60 8.00 8.86 -6.38
C HIS A 60 7.02 8.36 -5.31
N HIS A 61 5.83 7.99 -5.73
CA HIS A 61 4.80 7.49 -4.83
C HIS A 61 3.74 6.74 -5.63
N VAL A 62 2.83 6.08 -4.90
CA VAL A 62 1.66 5.45 -5.48
C VAL A 62 0.43 5.95 -4.74
N ALA A 63 -0.69 6.11 -5.45
CA ALA A 63 -1.93 6.60 -4.87
C ALA A 63 -3.05 5.59 -5.07
N PHE A 64 -3.85 5.37 -4.01
CA PHE A 64 -5.02 4.50 -4.04
C PHE A 64 -6.24 5.27 -3.57
N HIS A 65 -7.39 4.96 -4.17
CA HIS A 65 -8.66 5.43 -3.65
C HIS A 65 -9.15 4.45 -2.59
N GLY A 66 -9.46 4.99 -1.39
CA GLY A 66 -9.96 4.18 -0.31
C GLY A 66 -11.47 4.34 -0.16
N ASN A 67 -12.06 3.41 0.57
CA ASN A 67 -13.52 3.35 0.76
C ASN A 67 -13.98 3.78 2.13
N ASN A 68 -13.10 3.76 3.13
CA ASN A 68 -13.52 4.03 4.50
C ASN A 68 -12.37 4.67 5.27
N LEU A 69 -12.42 5.99 5.39
CA LEU A 69 -11.36 6.76 6.04
C LEU A 69 -11.19 6.35 7.50
N SER A 70 -12.28 6.29 8.25
CA SER A 70 -12.21 5.97 9.68
C SER A 70 -11.63 4.59 9.93
N GLU A 71 -12.04 3.61 9.15
CA GLU A 71 -11.54 2.24 9.26
C GLU A 71 -10.06 2.17 8.92
N THR A 72 -9.64 2.89 7.89
CA THR A 72 -8.22 2.90 7.49
C THR A 72 -7.36 3.53 8.59
N ILE A 73 -7.80 4.64 9.17
CA ILE A 73 -7.09 5.27 10.28
C ILE A 73 -6.95 4.29 11.45
N SER A 74 -8.04 3.58 11.78
CA SER A 74 -8.00 2.60 12.86
C SER A 74 -6.98 1.49 12.58
N ARG A 75 -6.92 1.02 11.35
CA ARG A 75 -5.94 -0.01 10.96
C ARG A 75 -4.52 0.47 11.08
N LEU A 76 -4.25 1.70 10.65
CA LEU A 76 -2.92 2.30 10.77
C LEU A 76 -2.51 2.43 12.23
N GLU A 77 -3.42 2.89 13.07
CA GLU A 77 -3.12 3.07 14.49
C GLU A 77 -2.91 1.75 15.20
N ARG A 78 -3.71 0.73 14.90
CA ARG A 78 -3.53 -0.60 15.48
C ARG A 78 -2.21 -1.23 15.05
N ALA A 79 -1.78 -0.96 13.83
CA ALA A 79 -0.53 -1.49 13.30
C ALA A 79 0.68 -0.68 13.73
N GLY A 80 0.49 0.46 14.42
CA GLY A 80 1.58 1.32 14.84
C GLY A 80 2.28 2.03 13.70
N ILE A 81 1.55 2.30 12.61
CA ILE A 81 2.11 2.94 11.43
C ILE A 81 1.86 4.44 11.51
N THR A 82 2.95 5.21 11.42
CA THR A 82 2.87 6.67 11.38
C THR A 82 2.32 7.12 10.04
N TYR A 83 1.40 8.08 10.08
CA TYR A 83 0.82 8.63 8.87
C TYR A 83 0.66 10.14 9.01
N ARG A 84 0.52 10.81 7.87
CA ARG A 84 0.20 12.23 7.82
C ARG A 84 -1.15 12.40 7.14
N ARG A 85 -1.99 13.27 7.69
CA ARG A 85 -3.31 13.55 7.14
C ARG A 85 -3.36 14.95 6.55
N ASN A 86 -3.87 15.06 5.34
CA ASN A 86 -4.18 16.33 4.69
C ASN A 86 -5.65 16.35 4.33
N ASP A 87 -6.34 17.40 4.78
CA ASP A 87 -7.74 17.61 4.40
C ASP A 87 -7.79 18.63 3.27
N LEU A 88 -8.40 18.22 2.17
CA LEU A 88 -8.58 19.06 1.00
C LEU A 88 -10.07 19.43 0.93
N ASP A 89 -10.50 20.31 1.82
CA ASP A 89 -11.91 20.59 2.03
C ASP A 89 -12.59 21.21 0.82
N VAL A 90 -11.85 21.99 0.05
CA VAL A 90 -12.41 22.65 -1.14
C VAL A 90 -12.93 21.63 -2.15
N VAL A 91 -12.27 20.46 -2.24
CA VAL A 91 -12.70 19.40 -3.16
C VAL A 91 -13.33 18.22 -2.42
N GLY A 92 -13.52 18.31 -1.11
CA GLY A 92 -14.19 17.27 -0.33
C GLY A 92 -13.38 15.99 -0.19
N LEU A 93 -12.05 16.08 -0.15
CA LEU A 93 -11.18 14.92 -0.06
C LEU A 93 -10.37 14.92 1.24
N ALA A 94 -10.02 13.73 1.70
CA ALA A 94 -9.03 13.54 2.74
C ALA A 94 -7.93 12.64 2.19
N GLN A 95 -6.70 12.94 2.55
CA GLN A 95 -5.51 12.26 2.06
C GLN A 95 -4.71 11.75 3.25
N LEU A 96 -4.37 10.49 3.24
CA LEU A 96 -3.44 9.91 4.21
C LEU A 96 -2.16 9.55 3.47
N ILE A 97 -1.03 9.91 4.04
CA ILE A 97 0.27 9.63 3.43
C ILE A 97 1.07 8.76 4.39
N VAL A 98 1.47 7.60 3.92
CA VAL A 98 2.25 6.62 4.69
C VAL A 98 3.41 6.14 3.84
N ARG A 99 4.34 5.40 4.46
CA ARG A 99 5.38 4.69 3.71
C ARG A 99 5.20 3.20 3.93
N ASP A 100 5.33 2.43 2.85
CA ASP A 100 5.32 0.98 2.99
C ASP A 100 6.68 0.50 3.52
N PRO A 101 6.82 -0.81 3.87
CA PRO A 101 8.08 -1.31 4.43
C PRO A 101 9.28 -1.21 3.50
N ALA A 102 9.07 -1.04 2.20
CA ALA A 102 10.16 -0.82 1.25
C ALA A 102 10.53 0.66 1.14
N GLY A 103 9.82 1.55 1.85
CA GLY A 103 10.09 2.98 1.85
C GLY A 103 9.35 3.75 0.77
N THR A 104 8.45 3.11 0.04
CA THR A 104 7.68 3.79 -1.00
C THR A 104 6.58 4.64 -0.38
N PRO A 105 6.49 5.94 -0.72
CA PRO A 105 5.38 6.76 -0.27
C PRO A 105 4.06 6.28 -0.88
N VAL A 106 3.05 6.16 -0.05
CA VAL A 106 1.72 5.69 -0.45
C VAL A 106 0.70 6.74 -0.05
N GLU A 107 -0.08 7.20 -1.02
CA GLU A 107 -1.19 8.12 -0.77
C GLU A 107 -2.50 7.33 -0.78
N LEU A 108 -3.31 7.54 0.24
CA LEU A 108 -4.65 6.96 0.32
C LEU A 108 -5.65 8.11 0.26
N ILE A 109 -6.50 8.12 -0.74
CA ILE A 109 -7.40 9.24 -1.02
C ILE A 109 -8.84 8.82 -0.76
N PHE A 110 -9.55 9.60 0.03
CA PHE A 110 -10.92 9.31 0.44
C PHE A 110 -11.82 10.49 0.14
N THR A 111 -13.03 10.21 -0.29
CA THR A 111 -14.09 11.21 -0.41
C THR A 111 -14.73 11.36 0.95
N LYS A 112 -14.72 12.58 1.51
CA LYS A 112 -15.21 12.80 2.87
C LYS A 112 -16.67 12.43 3.05
N GLN A 113 -17.49 12.63 2.03
CA GLN A 113 -18.92 12.31 2.10
C GLN A 113 -19.16 10.81 2.30
N GLN A 114 -18.29 9.97 1.76
CA GLN A 114 -18.41 8.52 1.90
C GLN A 114 -17.88 8.01 3.23
N ASN A 115 -17.08 8.82 3.91
CA ASN A 115 -16.33 8.38 5.09
C ASN A 115 -16.58 9.26 6.30
N ALA A 116 -17.70 9.96 6.30
CA ALA A 116 -18.08 10.83 7.39
C ALA A 116 -18.50 10.05 8.64
#